data_c6bd890d5c5939a81d1e3cb7e3b42d60
#
_entry.id   c6bd890d5c5939a81d1e3cb7e3b42d60
#
_cell.length_a   1.000
_cell.length_b   1.000
_cell.length_c   1.000
_cell.angle_alpha   90.00
_cell.angle_beta   90.00
_cell.angle_gamma   90.00
#
_symmetry.space_group_name_H-M   'P 1'
#
loop_
_entity.id
_entity.type
_entity.pdbx_description
1 polymer ?
#
loop_
_entity_poly.entity_id
_entity_poly.type
_entity_poly.pdbx_seq_one_letter_code
_entity_poly.pdbx_strand_id
1 'polypeptide(L)'
;LKNSNYFRCKQSENKRKRKPSFLDSCAFNLFNNEMKECMLSKKEVLKRYILFVISLFFAAFGVAITKRGELGVSPISSVANVMSSFSDSVSLGTWLVIWNCILILGQIVLLRKNFMPVQLLQIPLSFLFGIFTDFGMYCVSFITVPNYAVRIILVLVGTLTLGFGISLSVVANVIMNSGEAFVKAVSDRTGIKFGNVKIGFDICCVLASVILSLILFSGTVVGTREGTVLTALLTGIAVNFFVKRIEKPLNSALND
;
A
#
# COMPACT_ATOMS: atom_id res chain seq x y z
N LEU A 1 -13.74 -23.26 8.68
CA LEU A 1 -12.58 -22.84 7.87
C LEU A 1 -11.89 -24.04 7.17
N LYS A 2 -11.70 -25.19 7.84
CA LYS A 2 -11.09 -26.40 7.24
C LYS A 2 -11.89 -27.00 6.08
N ASN A 3 -13.23 -26.99 6.16
CA ASN A 3 -14.10 -27.57 5.13
C ASN A 3 -14.20 -26.71 3.86
N SER A 4 -14.12 -25.39 3.98
CA SER A 4 -14.17 -24.47 2.82
C SER A 4 -12.94 -24.61 1.92
N ASN A 5 -11.75 -24.76 2.53
CA ASN A 5 -10.50 -24.93 1.79
C ASN A 5 -10.40 -26.32 1.11
N TYR A 6 -10.95 -27.37 1.74
CA TYR A 6 -10.99 -28.71 1.16
C TYR A 6 -11.88 -28.78 -0.10
N PHE A 7 -13.03 -28.10 -0.09
CA PHE A 7 -13.90 -28.00 -1.26
C PHE A 7 -13.28 -27.19 -2.41
N ARG A 8 -12.54 -26.12 -2.11
CA ARG A 8 -11.79 -25.35 -3.12
C ARG A 8 -10.67 -26.15 -3.76
N CYS A 9 -9.88 -26.91 -2.98
CA CYS A 9 -8.85 -27.81 -3.50
C CYS A 9 -9.43 -28.86 -4.44
N LYS A 10 -10.57 -29.44 -4.10
CA LYS A 10 -11.21 -30.49 -4.91
C LYS A 10 -11.82 -29.95 -6.22
N GLN A 11 -12.33 -28.72 -6.22
CA GLN A 11 -12.76 -28.05 -7.46
C GLN A 11 -11.61 -27.70 -8.39
N SER A 12 -10.45 -27.41 -7.84
CA SER A 12 -9.21 -27.10 -8.54
C SER A 12 -8.63 -28.34 -9.25
N GLU A 13 -8.64 -29.50 -8.60
CA GLU A 13 -8.22 -30.77 -9.21
C GLU A 13 -9.06 -31.17 -10.42
N ASN A 14 -10.35 -30.88 -10.41
CA ASN A 14 -11.25 -31.22 -11.52
C ASN A 14 -11.06 -30.34 -12.78
N LYS A 15 -10.53 -29.11 -12.61
CA LYS A 15 -10.15 -28.22 -13.73
C LYS A 15 -8.85 -28.62 -14.43
N ARG A 16 -7.98 -29.42 -13.79
CA ARG A 16 -6.68 -29.85 -14.32
C ARG A 16 -6.79 -30.81 -15.52
N LYS A 17 -7.97 -31.40 -15.77
CA LYS A 17 -8.19 -32.37 -16.86
C LYS A 17 -8.48 -31.77 -18.22
N ARG A 18 -8.52 -30.41 -18.39
CA ARG A 18 -8.66 -29.75 -19.68
C ARG A 18 -7.32 -29.18 -20.13
N LYS A 19 -6.92 -29.42 -21.41
CA LYS A 19 -5.69 -28.87 -22.00
C LYS A 19 -5.68 -27.34 -21.93
N PRO A 20 -4.59 -26.70 -21.48
CA PRO A 20 -4.53 -25.25 -21.37
C PRO A 20 -4.45 -24.57 -22.74
N SER A 21 -5.25 -23.52 -22.96
CA SER A 21 -5.09 -22.56 -24.02
C SER A 21 -4.22 -21.40 -23.55
N PHE A 22 -3.63 -20.65 -24.48
CA PHE A 22 -2.64 -19.59 -24.21
C PHE A 22 -3.13 -18.45 -23.27
N LEU A 23 -4.44 -18.35 -23.02
CA LEU A 23 -5.04 -17.39 -22.08
C LEU A 23 -4.94 -17.84 -20.60
N ASP A 24 -4.48 -19.08 -20.36
CA ASP A 24 -4.42 -19.66 -19.01
C ASP A 24 -3.15 -19.32 -18.23
N SER A 25 -2.19 -18.58 -18.78
CA SER A 25 -0.94 -18.27 -18.09
C SER A 25 -1.16 -17.33 -16.88
N CYS A 26 -2.09 -16.39 -16.96
CA CYS A 26 -2.49 -15.58 -15.80
C CYS A 26 -3.36 -16.36 -14.80
N ALA A 27 -4.26 -17.20 -15.31
CA ALA A 27 -5.07 -18.10 -14.48
C ALA A 27 -4.21 -19.16 -13.81
N PHE A 28 -3.15 -19.64 -14.48
CA PHE A 28 -2.18 -20.60 -13.94
C PHE A 28 -1.32 -20.00 -12.81
N ASN A 29 -0.93 -18.73 -12.91
CA ASN A 29 -0.21 -18.05 -11.83
C ASN A 29 -1.13 -17.75 -10.63
N LEU A 30 -2.39 -17.35 -10.86
CA LEU A 30 -3.39 -17.23 -9.80
C LEU A 30 -3.70 -18.57 -9.15
N PHE A 31 -3.81 -19.62 -9.94
CA PHE A 31 -4.03 -20.99 -9.49
C PHE A 31 -2.85 -21.56 -8.69
N ASN A 32 -1.62 -21.29 -9.12
CA ASN A 32 -0.43 -21.67 -8.36
C ASN A 32 -0.30 -20.87 -7.06
N ASN A 33 -0.73 -19.63 -7.00
CA ASN A 33 -0.80 -18.85 -5.76
C ASN A 33 -1.89 -19.39 -4.82
N GLU A 34 -3.08 -19.72 -5.31
CA GLU A 34 -4.13 -20.35 -4.48
C GLU A 34 -3.72 -21.75 -3.97
N MET A 35 -3.01 -22.54 -4.78
CA MET A 35 -2.46 -23.84 -4.34
C MET A 35 -1.32 -23.67 -3.33
N LYS A 36 -0.49 -22.64 -3.47
CA LYS A 36 0.56 -22.32 -2.50
C LYS A 36 -0.02 -21.89 -1.15
N GLU A 37 -1.10 -21.11 -1.16
CA GLU A 37 -1.83 -20.74 0.08
C GLU A 37 -2.46 -21.95 0.77
N CYS A 38 -2.89 -22.96 0.02
CA CYS A 38 -3.48 -24.19 0.61
C CYS A 38 -2.45 -25.08 1.32
N MET A 39 -1.15 -24.95 1.00
CA MET A 39 -0.07 -25.78 1.55
C MET A 39 0.82 -25.05 2.57
N LEU A 40 0.60 -23.77 2.83
CA LEU A 40 1.37 -22.99 3.79
C LEU A 40 1.23 -23.54 5.22
N SER A 41 2.35 -23.82 5.86
CA SER A 41 2.39 -24.18 7.29
C SER A 41 1.86 -23.02 8.14
N LYS A 42 1.22 -23.31 9.26
CA LYS A 42 0.78 -22.28 10.23
C LYS A 42 1.92 -21.35 10.65
N LYS A 43 3.15 -21.89 10.77
CA LYS A 43 4.36 -21.12 11.09
C LYS A 43 4.73 -20.15 9.96
N GLU A 44 4.63 -20.57 8.72
CA GLU A 44 4.93 -19.74 7.55
C GLU A 44 3.92 -18.59 7.43
N VAL A 45 2.63 -18.86 7.63
CA VAL A 45 1.59 -17.82 7.66
C VAL A 45 1.90 -16.78 8.73
N LEU A 46 2.25 -17.21 9.93
CA LEU A 46 2.62 -16.29 11.02
C LEU A 46 3.84 -15.44 10.67
N LYS A 47 4.91 -16.04 10.11
CA LYS A 47 6.11 -15.31 9.68
C LYS A 47 5.78 -14.24 8.63
N ARG A 48 4.90 -14.55 7.66
CA ARG A 48 4.45 -13.61 6.63
C ARG A 48 3.65 -12.44 7.22
N TYR A 49 2.77 -12.68 8.21
CA TYR A 49 2.06 -11.61 8.91
C TYR A 49 3.01 -10.72 9.73
N ILE A 50 4.00 -11.31 10.41
CA ILE A 50 5.02 -10.53 11.14
C ILE A 50 5.81 -9.66 10.16
N LEU A 51 6.22 -10.22 9.02
CA LEU A 51 6.90 -9.46 7.96
C LEU A 51 6.04 -8.33 7.43
N PHE A 52 4.74 -8.57 7.27
CA PHE A 52 3.79 -7.53 6.84
C PHE A 52 3.68 -6.39 7.88
N VAL A 53 3.64 -6.70 9.18
CA VAL A 53 3.65 -5.67 10.23
C VAL A 53 4.94 -4.85 10.20
N ILE A 54 6.09 -5.51 10.01
CA ILE A 54 7.38 -4.83 9.84
C ILE A 54 7.35 -3.92 8.60
N SER A 55 6.74 -4.38 7.51
CA SER A 55 6.59 -3.59 6.28
C SER A 55 5.78 -2.30 6.52
N LEU A 56 4.68 -2.40 7.30
CA LEU A 56 3.86 -1.25 7.66
C LEU A 56 4.66 -0.23 8.48
N PHE A 57 5.53 -0.70 9.39
CA PHE A 57 6.38 0.18 10.16
C PHE A 57 7.32 1.00 9.27
N PHE A 58 8.06 0.36 8.36
CA PHE A 58 8.95 1.07 7.45
C PHE A 58 8.19 1.98 6.48
N ALA A 59 7.04 1.55 5.98
CA ALA A 59 6.22 2.38 5.11
C ALA A 59 5.69 3.63 5.83
N ALA A 60 5.21 3.49 7.06
CA ALA A 60 4.74 4.59 7.90
C ALA A 60 5.86 5.58 8.23
N PHE A 61 7.05 5.07 8.58
CA PHE A 61 8.24 5.89 8.81
C PHE A 61 8.65 6.67 7.56
N GLY A 62 8.59 6.03 6.38
CA GLY A 62 8.84 6.68 5.11
C GLY A 62 7.88 7.86 4.86
N VAL A 63 6.58 7.69 5.16
CA VAL A 63 5.59 8.78 5.07
C VAL A 63 5.93 9.91 6.05
N ALA A 64 6.30 9.59 7.29
CA ALA A 64 6.67 10.59 8.30
C ALA A 64 7.89 11.43 7.87
N ILE A 65 8.95 10.78 7.35
CA ILE A 65 10.15 11.45 6.87
C ILE A 65 9.83 12.35 5.67
N THR A 66 9.03 11.88 4.70
CA THR A 66 8.64 12.70 3.54
C THR A 66 7.79 13.90 3.97
N LYS A 67 6.87 13.73 4.93
CA LYS A 67 6.08 14.83 5.51
C LYS A 67 6.98 15.87 6.15
N ARG A 68 8.03 15.45 6.89
CA ARG A 68 8.99 16.36 7.53
C ARG A 68 9.77 17.19 6.52
N GLY A 69 9.98 16.68 5.30
CA GLY A 69 10.59 17.43 4.20
C GLY A 69 9.76 18.61 3.69
N GLU A 70 8.46 18.68 4.01
CA GLU A 70 7.53 19.78 3.64
C GLU A 70 7.40 20.03 2.12
N LEU A 71 7.85 19.11 1.29
CA LEU A 71 7.70 19.19 -0.17
C LEU A 71 6.53 18.32 -0.70
N GLY A 72 5.79 17.71 0.21
CA GLY A 72 4.69 16.79 -0.09
C GLY A 72 5.01 15.34 0.32
N VAL A 73 4.04 14.47 0.12
CA VAL A 73 4.11 13.03 0.46
C VAL A 73 3.69 12.19 -0.75
N SER A 74 3.63 10.86 -0.59
CA SER A 74 3.17 9.99 -1.68
C SER A 74 1.74 10.36 -2.15
N PRO A 75 1.39 10.16 -3.43
CA PRO A 75 0.08 10.52 -3.98
C PRO A 75 -1.10 10.01 -3.15
N ILE A 76 -1.06 8.75 -2.73
CA ILE A 76 -2.14 8.15 -1.92
C ILE A 76 -2.30 8.86 -0.57
N SER A 77 -1.19 9.27 0.04
CA SER A 77 -1.20 9.94 1.34
C SER A 77 -1.46 11.45 1.23
N SER A 78 -1.46 12.03 0.02
CA SER A 78 -1.54 13.48 -0.19
C SER A 78 -2.85 14.08 0.34
N VAL A 79 -3.98 13.38 0.16
CA VAL A 79 -5.28 13.82 0.68
C VAL A 79 -5.26 13.92 2.21
N ALA A 80 -4.79 12.86 2.88
CA ALA A 80 -4.66 12.84 4.33
C ALA A 80 -3.67 13.91 4.84
N ASN A 81 -2.60 14.16 4.05
CA ASN A 81 -1.61 15.18 4.37
C ASN A 81 -2.19 16.61 4.34
N VAL A 82 -2.99 16.95 3.34
CA VAL A 82 -3.68 18.25 3.26
C VAL A 82 -4.62 18.41 4.45
N MET A 83 -5.42 17.40 4.76
CA MET A 83 -6.34 17.42 5.89
C MET A 83 -5.62 17.57 7.23
N SER A 84 -4.49 16.88 7.44
CA SER A 84 -3.68 17.03 8.65
C SER A 84 -2.98 18.40 8.75
N SER A 85 -2.75 19.06 7.63
CA SER A 85 -2.20 20.43 7.61
C SER A 85 -3.26 21.50 7.85
N PHE A 86 -4.53 21.18 7.64
CA PHE A 86 -5.66 22.07 7.93
C PHE A 86 -6.13 21.97 9.38
N SER A 87 -6.08 20.77 9.98
CA SER A 87 -6.58 20.52 11.33
C SER A 87 -5.44 20.16 12.27
N ASP A 88 -4.99 21.10 13.07
CA ASP A 88 -3.94 20.90 14.07
C ASP A 88 -4.36 19.94 15.20
N SER A 89 -5.67 19.72 15.38
CA SER A 89 -6.23 18.85 16.41
C SER A 89 -6.19 17.36 16.06
N VAL A 90 -5.98 17.01 14.77
CA VAL A 90 -6.03 15.62 14.30
C VAL A 90 -4.71 15.25 13.64
N SER A 91 -4.08 14.18 14.14
CA SER A 91 -2.79 13.72 13.65
C SER A 91 -2.83 13.24 12.20
N LEU A 92 -1.66 13.23 11.53
CA LEU A 92 -1.51 12.66 10.20
C LEU A 92 -1.91 11.18 10.17
N GLY A 93 -1.52 10.41 11.18
CA GLY A 93 -1.87 8.99 11.29
C GLY A 93 -3.38 8.78 11.34
N THR A 94 -4.09 9.60 12.13
CA THR A 94 -5.57 9.53 12.18
C THR A 94 -6.21 9.85 10.83
N TRP A 95 -5.74 10.87 10.11
CA TRP A 95 -6.24 11.18 8.77
C TRP A 95 -5.93 10.07 7.76
N LEU A 96 -4.78 9.41 7.88
CA LEU A 96 -4.45 8.23 7.06
C LEU A 96 -5.40 7.05 7.35
N VAL A 97 -5.77 6.82 8.61
CA VAL A 97 -6.77 5.80 8.97
C VAL A 97 -8.12 6.11 8.32
N ILE A 98 -8.61 7.36 8.46
CA ILE A 98 -9.87 7.81 7.85
C ILE A 98 -9.82 7.59 6.33
N TRP A 99 -8.75 8.04 5.68
CA TRP A 99 -8.58 7.86 4.24
C TRP A 99 -8.56 6.38 3.81
N ASN A 100 -7.84 5.54 4.53
CA ASN A 100 -7.82 4.11 4.28
C ASN A 100 -9.20 3.47 4.46
N CYS A 101 -9.97 3.88 5.46
CA CYS A 101 -11.35 3.42 5.65
C CYS A 101 -12.25 3.81 4.47
N ILE A 102 -12.10 5.02 3.93
CA ILE A 102 -12.83 5.46 2.71
C ILE A 102 -12.46 4.56 1.52
N LEU A 103 -11.18 4.24 1.35
CA LEU A 103 -10.74 3.35 0.27
C LEU A 103 -11.27 1.92 0.45
N ILE A 104 -11.34 1.40 1.68
CA ILE A 104 -11.92 0.09 1.99
C ILE A 104 -13.42 0.09 1.69
N LEU A 105 -14.14 1.13 2.06
CA LEU A 105 -15.56 1.28 1.69
C LEU A 105 -15.74 1.30 0.17
N GLY A 106 -14.88 2.02 -0.55
CA GLY A 106 -14.85 1.99 -2.02
C GLY A 106 -14.62 0.60 -2.59
N GLN A 107 -13.73 -0.20 -1.99
CA GLN A 107 -13.52 -1.60 -2.38
C GLN A 107 -14.79 -2.45 -2.17
N ILE A 108 -15.46 -2.30 -1.04
CA ILE A 108 -16.71 -3.02 -0.74
C ILE A 108 -17.78 -2.70 -1.79
N VAL A 109 -17.95 -1.42 -2.13
CA VAL A 109 -18.92 -0.97 -3.14
C VAL A 109 -18.58 -1.52 -4.53
N LEU A 110 -17.30 -1.53 -4.92
CA LEU A 110 -16.85 -2.01 -6.22
C LEU A 110 -16.96 -3.53 -6.36
N LEU A 111 -16.48 -4.26 -5.37
CA LEU A 111 -16.40 -5.73 -5.40
C LEU A 111 -17.73 -6.39 -5.05
N ARG A 112 -18.58 -5.75 -4.26
CA ARG A 112 -19.87 -6.28 -3.82
C ARG A 112 -19.77 -7.74 -3.36
N LYS A 113 -20.37 -8.68 -4.11
CA LYS A 113 -20.38 -10.12 -3.80
C LYS A 113 -18.98 -10.79 -3.91
N ASN A 114 -18.04 -10.18 -4.60
CA ASN A 114 -16.67 -10.69 -4.75
C ASN A 114 -15.71 -10.18 -3.64
N PHE A 115 -16.22 -9.37 -2.70
CA PHE A 115 -15.44 -8.90 -1.57
C PHE A 115 -15.15 -10.06 -0.61
N MET A 116 -13.89 -10.29 -0.33
CA MET A 116 -13.47 -11.36 0.59
C MET A 116 -13.41 -10.83 2.03
N PRO A 117 -14.00 -11.53 3.03
CA PRO A 117 -13.95 -11.10 4.43
C PRO A 117 -12.52 -10.87 4.98
N VAL A 118 -11.52 -11.56 4.44
CA VAL A 118 -10.11 -11.38 4.78
C VAL A 118 -9.64 -9.94 4.50
N GLN A 119 -10.23 -9.25 3.53
CA GLN A 119 -9.90 -7.86 3.23
C GLN A 119 -10.30 -6.90 4.35
N LEU A 120 -11.21 -7.27 5.25
CA LEU A 120 -11.53 -6.48 6.45
C LEU A 120 -10.36 -6.37 7.44
N LEU A 121 -9.37 -7.26 7.37
CA LEU A 121 -8.13 -7.13 8.14
C LEU A 121 -7.33 -5.87 7.76
N GLN A 122 -7.63 -5.25 6.62
CA GLN A 122 -7.06 -3.93 6.27
C GLN A 122 -7.44 -2.85 7.29
N ILE A 123 -8.60 -2.97 7.98
CA ILE A 123 -9.06 -1.99 8.97
C ILE A 123 -8.10 -1.94 10.18
N PRO A 124 -7.89 -3.02 10.96
CA PRO A 124 -6.95 -2.99 12.07
C PRO A 124 -5.51 -2.69 11.63
N LEU A 125 -5.11 -3.11 10.43
CA LEU A 125 -3.79 -2.80 9.88
C LEU A 125 -3.66 -1.31 9.52
N SER A 126 -4.73 -0.65 9.08
CA SER A 126 -4.76 0.80 8.86
C SER A 126 -4.61 1.57 10.16
N PHE A 127 -5.22 1.13 11.26
CA PHE A 127 -5.00 1.70 12.58
C PHE A 127 -3.54 1.56 13.02
N LEU A 128 -2.94 0.38 12.84
CA LEU A 128 -1.55 0.14 13.16
C LEU A 128 -0.61 1.03 12.32
N PHE A 129 -0.91 1.19 11.02
CA PHE A 129 -0.19 2.09 10.12
C PHE A 129 -0.28 3.55 10.58
N GLY A 130 -1.45 4.00 11.02
CA GLY A 130 -1.66 5.33 11.58
C GLY A 130 -0.82 5.57 12.84
N ILE A 131 -0.83 4.63 13.79
CA ILE A 131 -0.02 4.68 15.02
C ILE A 131 1.47 4.74 14.68
N PHE A 132 1.94 3.91 13.76
CA PHE A 132 3.34 3.93 13.32
C PHE A 132 3.71 5.24 12.61
N THR A 133 2.77 5.85 11.89
CA THR A 133 3.01 7.15 11.24
C THR A 133 3.14 8.26 12.29
N ASP A 134 2.28 8.30 13.29
CA ASP A 134 2.35 9.29 14.35
C ASP A 134 3.60 9.10 15.21
N PHE A 135 3.97 7.87 15.50
CA PHE A 135 5.25 7.56 16.15
C PHE A 135 6.45 8.02 15.30
N GLY A 136 6.40 7.75 13.98
CA GLY A 136 7.42 8.24 13.05
C GLY A 136 7.48 9.77 13.02
N MET A 137 6.34 10.46 13.00
CA MET A 137 6.29 11.93 13.09
C MET A 137 6.93 12.47 14.37
N TYR A 138 6.68 11.82 15.52
CA TYR A 138 7.33 12.15 16.76
C TYR A 138 8.86 11.97 16.67
N CYS A 139 9.32 10.84 16.12
CA CYS A 139 10.75 10.55 15.96
C CYS A 139 11.46 11.55 15.03
N VAL A 140 10.82 12.04 13.96
CA VAL A 140 11.43 12.98 13.03
C VAL A 140 11.20 14.46 13.42
N SER A 141 10.43 14.74 14.47
CA SER A 141 10.15 16.11 14.94
C SER A 141 11.41 16.87 15.31
N PHE A 142 12.44 16.18 15.78
CA PHE A 142 13.73 16.75 16.21
C PHE A 142 14.61 17.19 15.02
N ILE A 143 14.28 16.74 13.80
CA ILE A 143 15.07 17.10 12.61
C ILE A 143 14.74 18.54 12.24
N THR A 144 15.76 19.40 12.28
CA THR A 144 15.63 20.77 11.77
C THR A 144 15.77 20.78 10.26
N VAL A 145 14.94 21.62 9.59
CA VAL A 145 14.90 21.72 8.12
C VAL A 145 15.31 23.14 7.69
N PRO A 146 16.61 23.48 7.76
CA PRO A 146 17.06 24.84 7.59
C PRO A 146 17.01 25.33 6.14
N ASN A 147 17.13 24.44 5.16
CA ASN A 147 17.22 24.83 3.75
C ASN A 147 16.55 23.80 2.81
N TYR A 148 16.39 24.22 1.55
CA TYR A 148 15.72 23.41 0.53
C TYR A 148 16.46 22.09 0.20
N ALA A 149 17.79 22.06 0.31
CA ALA A 149 18.57 20.83 0.07
C ALA A 149 18.24 19.75 1.09
N VAL A 150 18.11 20.12 2.38
CA VAL A 150 17.68 19.19 3.45
C VAL A 150 16.27 18.67 3.18
N ARG A 151 15.36 19.51 2.69
CA ARG A 151 13.99 19.09 2.31
C ARG A 151 14.03 18.00 1.24
N ILE A 152 14.81 18.19 0.18
CA ILE A 152 14.98 17.20 -0.89
C ILE A 152 15.57 15.90 -0.34
N ILE A 153 16.61 15.97 0.48
CA ILE A 153 17.25 14.80 1.09
C ILE A 153 16.23 14.01 1.93
N LEU A 154 15.42 14.69 2.74
CA LEU A 154 14.38 14.05 3.55
C LEU A 154 13.33 13.36 2.66
N VAL A 155 12.90 14.01 1.57
CA VAL A 155 11.95 13.39 0.63
C VAL A 155 12.57 12.16 -0.04
N LEU A 156 13.83 12.21 -0.44
CA LEU A 156 14.52 11.07 -1.05
C LEU A 156 14.66 9.91 -0.04
N VAL A 157 15.17 10.18 1.15
CA VAL A 157 15.33 9.17 2.21
C VAL A 157 13.97 8.58 2.60
N GLY A 158 12.97 9.43 2.79
CA GLY A 158 11.62 8.99 3.12
C GLY A 158 11.00 8.13 2.01
N THR A 159 11.21 8.51 0.73
CA THR A 159 10.73 7.73 -0.42
C THR A 159 11.41 6.37 -0.53
N LEU A 160 12.73 6.29 -0.27
CA LEU A 160 13.45 5.02 -0.23
C LEU A 160 12.96 4.14 0.92
N THR A 161 12.76 4.71 2.10
CA THR A 161 12.22 3.98 3.27
C THR A 161 10.79 3.48 3.01
N LEU A 162 9.95 4.32 2.41
CA LEU A 162 8.59 3.93 1.97
C LEU A 162 8.65 2.79 0.94
N GLY A 163 9.49 2.93 -0.08
CA GLY A 163 9.68 1.91 -1.12
C GLY A 163 10.19 0.58 -0.56
N PHE A 164 11.09 0.62 0.43
CA PHE A 164 11.53 -0.56 1.16
C PHE A 164 10.37 -1.22 1.93
N GLY A 165 9.59 -0.44 2.69
CA GLY A 165 8.39 -0.93 3.38
C GLY A 165 7.42 -1.60 2.42
N ILE A 166 7.06 -0.95 1.30
CA ILE A 166 6.17 -1.52 0.29
C ILE A 166 6.76 -2.81 -0.30
N SER A 167 8.08 -2.87 -0.54
CA SER A 167 8.72 -4.07 -1.08
C SER A 167 8.60 -5.28 -0.14
N LEU A 168 8.74 -5.06 1.17
CA LEU A 168 8.51 -6.11 2.19
C LEU A 168 7.05 -6.59 2.17
N SER A 169 6.08 -5.66 2.03
CA SER A 169 4.66 -6.00 1.92
C SER A 169 4.37 -6.86 0.69
N VAL A 170 4.98 -6.52 -0.45
CA VAL A 170 4.85 -7.29 -1.71
C VAL A 170 5.40 -8.71 -1.54
N VAL A 171 6.57 -8.87 -0.90
CA VAL A 171 7.18 -10.19 -0.66
C VAL A 171 6.40 -10.99 0.39
N ALA A 172 5.86 -10.34 1.43
CA ALA A 172 5.01 -10.98 2.42
C ALA A 172 3.77 -11.63 1.78
N ASN A 173 3.21 -11.00 0.74
CA ASN A 173 2.09 -11.49 -0.07
C ASN A 173 0.91 -12.02 0.76
N VAL A 174 0.53 -11.30 1.82
CA VAL A 174 -0.57 -11.67 2.73
C VAL A 174 -1.81 -10.86 2.46
N ILE A 175 -1.70 -9.54 2.58
CA ILE A 175 -2.78 -8.57 2.39
C ILE A 175 -2.20 -7.39 1.63
N MET A 176 -2.94 -6.83 0.70
CA MET A 176 -2.55 -5.59 0.03
C MET A 176 -2.92 -4.39 0.92
N ASN A 177 -2.08 -3.36 0.90
CA ASN A 177 -2.40 -2.08 1.53
C ASN A 177 -3.68 -1.49 0.91
N SER A 178 -4.47 -0.75 1.69
CA SER A 178 -5.82 -0.28 1.29
C SER A 178 -5.85 0.46 -0.03
N GLY A 179 -4.85 1.31 -0.31
CA GLY A 179 -4.74 2.04 -1.58
C GLY A 179 -4.49 1.13 -2.77
N GLU A 180 -3.58 0.19 -2.63
CA GLU A 180 -3.24 -0.77 -3.70
C GLU A 180 -4.38 -1.77 -3.93
N ALA A 181 -5.03 -2.21 -2.86
CA ALA A 181 -6.17 -3.10 -2.93
C ALA A 181 -7.38 -2.41 -3.61
N PHE A 182 -7.59 -1.10 -3.38
CA PHE A 182 -8.59 -0.32 -4.11
C PHE A 182 -8.27 -0.26 -5.61
N VAL A 183 -7.03 0.06 -5.98
CA VAL A 183 -6.56 0.06 -7.37
C VAL A 183 -6.76 -1.31 -8.02
N LYS A 184 -6.45 -2.39 -7.30
CA LYS A 184 -6.69 -3.75 -7.78
C LYS A 184 -8.18 -4.03 -7.99
N ALA A 185 -9.03 -3.62 -7.06
CA ALA A 185 -10.49 -3.78 -7.19
C ALA A 185 -11.04 -3.07 -8.44
N VAL A 186 -10.56 -1.85 -8.73
CA VAL A 186 -10.90 -1.12 -9.96
C VAL A 186 -10.37 -1.86 -11.19
N SER A 187 -9.13 -2.32 -11.18
CA SER A 187 -8.51 -3.08 -12.27
C SER A 187 -9.30 -4.37 -12.57
N ASP A 188 -9.65 -5.13 -11.55
CA ASP A 188 -10.42 -6.38 -11.69
C ASP A 188 -11.85 -6.12 -12.21
N ARG A 189 -12.44 -4.97 -11.88
CA ARG A 189 -13.78 -4.59 -12.33
C ARG A 189 -13.82 -4.05 -13.75
N THR A 190 -12.80 -3.29 -14.16
CA THR A 190 -12.73 -2.61 -15.47
C THR A 190 -11.99 -3.43 -16.53
N GLY A 191 -11.19 -4.42 -16.15
CA GLY A 191 -10.31 -5.17 -17.05
C GLY A 191 -9.07 -4.37 -17.50
N ILE A 192 -8.87 -3.16 -17.00
CA ILE A 192 -7.70 -2.33 -17.30
C ILE A 192 -6.49 -2.84 -16.51
N LYS A 193 -5.30 -2.84 -17.11
CA LYS A 193 -4.06 -3.26 -16.45
C LYS A 193 -3.83 -2.47 -15.16
N PHE A 194 -3.47 -3.18 -14.07
CA PHE A 194 -3.22 -2.60 -12.74
C PHE A 194 -2.34 -1.35 -12.77
N GLY A 195 -1.23 -1.35 -13.53
CA GLY A 195 -0.32 -0.21 -13.62
C GLY A 195 -0.98 1.05 -14.17
N ASN A 196 -1.86 0.92 -15.18
CA ASN A 196 -2.57 2.08 -15.75
C ASN A 196 -3.60 2.62 -14.77
N VAL A 197 -4.33 1.73 -14.08
CA VAL A 197 -5.28 2.13 -13.03
C VAL A 197 -4.55 2.81 -11.87
N LYS A 198 -3.38 2.30 -11.49
CA LYS A 198 -2.54 2.89 -10.44
C LYS A 198 -2.13 4.32 -10.78
N ILE A 199 -1.63 4.55 -12.00
CA ILE A 199 -1.26 5.90 -12.46
C ILE A 199 -2.47 6.83 -12.43
N GLY A 200 -3.60 6.39 -12.98
CA GLY A 200 -4.84 7.17 -12.95
C GLY A 200 -5.30 7.50 -11.53
N PHE A 201 -5.25 6.54 -10.63
CA PHE A 201 -5.61 6.72 -9.23
C PHE A 201 -4.67 7.69 -8.50
N ASP A 202 -3.37 7.59 -8.73
CA ASP A 202 -2.38 8.50 -8.14
C ASP A 202 -2.59 9.94 -8.63
N ILE A 203 -2.87 10.13 -9.93
CA ILE A 203 -3.25 11.44 -10.49
C ILE A 203 -4.53 11.97 -9.83
N CYS A 204 -5.57 11.15 -9.69
CA CYS A 204 -6.81 11.54 -9.02
C CYS A 204 -6.56 11.94 -7.56
N CYS A 205 -5.72 11.22 -6.82
CA CYS A 205 -5.36 11.59 -5.45
C CYS A 205 -4.65 12.94 -5.37
N VAL A 206 -3.70 13.19 -6.27
CA VAL A 206 -2.98 14.48 -6.34
C VAL A 206 -3.94 15.60 -6.70
N LEU A 207 -4.79 15.43 -7.71
CA LEU A 207 -5.80 16.44 -8.08
C LEU A 207 -6.77 16.72 -6.92
N ALA A 208 -7.28 15.67 -6.27
CA ALA A 208 -8.16 15.82 -5.11
C ALA A 208 -7.47 16.57 -3.98
N SER A 209 -6.20 16.29 -3.70
CA SER A 209 -5.43 16.97 -2.66
C SER A 209 -5.19 18.45 -3.01
N VAL A 210 -4.91 18.77 -4.27
CA VAL A 210 -4.76 20.17 -4.73
C VAL A 210 -6.09 20.93 -4.62
N ILE A 211 -7.19 20.35 -5.08
CA ILE A 211 -8.52 20.96 -4.99
C ILE A 211 -8.89 21.21 -3.53
N LEU A 212 -8.72 20.19 -2.66
CA LEU A 212 -8.97 20.34 -1.23
C LEU A 212 -8.11 21.45 -0.62
N SER A 213 -6.83 21.51 -0.97
CA SER A 213 -5.92 22.53 -0.48
C SER A 213 -6.38 23.93 -0.89
N LEU A 214 -6.75 24.13 -2.16
CA LEU A 214 -7.25 25.42 -2.65
C LEU A 214 -8.52 25.88 -1.92
N ILE A 215 -9.42 24.94 -1.61
CA ILE A 215 -10.66 25.24 -0.89
C ILE A 215 -10.36 25.57 0.59
N LEU A 216 -9.55 24.75 1.27
CA LEU A 216 -9.31 24.88 2.71
C LEU A 216 -8.35 26.01 3.07
N PHE A 217 -7.40 26.33 2.19
CA PHE A 217 -6.35 27.35 2.43
C PHE A 217 -6.53 28.62 1.56
N SER A 218 -7.78 28.96 1.21
CA SER A 218 -8.12 30.20 0.52
C SER A 218 -7.28 30.47 -0.73
N GLY A 219 -7.10 29.44 -1.56
CA GLY A 219 -6.39 29.55 -2.85
C GLY A 219 -4.90 29.26 -2.80
N THR A 220 -4.35 28.81 -1.65
CA THR A 220 -2.94 28.37 -1.56
C THR A 220 -2.81 26.86 -1.59
N VAL A 221 -1.76 26.35 -2.26
CA VAL A 221 -1.49 24.90 -2.29
C VAL A 221 -0.57 24.51 -1.13
N VAL A 222 -1.11 23.79 -0.15
CA VAL A 222 -0.42 23.31 1.04
C VAL A 222 -0.41 21.78 1.05
N GLY A 223 0.68 21.18 1.47
CA GLY A 223 0.76 19.71 1.68
C GLY A 223 0.98 18.86 0.42
N THR A 224 0.80 19.45 -0.77
CA THR A 224 1.06 18.77 -2.06
C THR A 224 1.92 19.69 -2.92
N ARG A 225 3.16 19.27 -3.17
CA ARG A 225 4.14 20.06 -3.91
C ARG A 225 4.98 19.15 -4.82
N GLU A 226 6.08 19.69 -5.33
CA GLU A 226 7.03 19.01 -6.21
C GLU A 226 7.54 17.67 -5.66
N GLY A 227 7.67 17.53 -4.34
CA GLY A 227 8.04 16.28 -3.67
C GLY A 227 7.01 15.18 -3.85
N THR A 228 5.73 15.49 -4.00
CA THR A 228 4.69 14.48 -4.30
C THR A 228 4.92 13.83 -5.67
N VAL A 229 5.29 14.64 -6.68
CA VAL A 229 5.62 14.13 -8.01
C VAL A 229 6.90 13.28 -7.96
N LEU A 230 7.92 13.78 -7.25
CA LEU A 230 9.18 13.06 -7.05
C LEU A 230 8.95 11.71 -6.35
N THR A 231 8.17 11.70 -5.28
CA THR A 231 7.82 10.47 -4.55
C THR A 231 7.04 9.50 -5.43
N ALA A 232 6.08 9.97 -6.24
CA ALA A 232 5.31 9.13 -7.15
C ALA A 232 6.21 8.38 -8.15
N LEU A 233 7.18 9.07 -8.73
CA LEU A 233 8.11 8.49 -9.69
C LEU A 233 9.12 7.55 -9.02
N LEU A 234 9.74 7.98 -7.93
CA LEU A 234 10.81 7.24 -7.27
C LEU A 234 10.32 6.03 -6.47
N THR A 235 9.11 6.07 -5.90
CA THR A 235 8.58 4.93 -5.12
C THR A 235 8.51 3.67 -5.98
N GLY A 236 8.01 3.75 -7.22
CA GLY A 236 7.95 2.60 -8.11
C GLY A 236 9.34 2.02 -8.45
N ILE A 237 10.32 2.88 -8.67
CA ILE A 237 11.71 2.49 -8.94
C ILE A 237 12.31 1.82 -7.70
N ALA A 238 12.15 2.43 -6.52
CA ALA A 238 12.65 1.92 -5.24
C ALA A 238 12.04 0.55 -4.91
N VAL A 239 10.72 0.40 -5.05
CA VAL A 239 10.03 -0.88 -4.83
C VAL A 239 10.58 -1.97 -5.74
N ASN A 240 10.68 -1.71 -7.04
CA ASN A 240 11.21 -2.68 -8.00
C ASN A 240 12.67 -3.07 -7.69
N PHE A 241 13.49 -2.11 -7.27
CA PHE A 241 14.87 -2.34 -6.88
C PHE A 241 14.96 -3.25 -5.65
N PHE A 242 14.21 -2.94 -4.59
CA PHE A 242 14.23 -3.72 -3.36
C PHE A 242 13.60 -5.10 -3.52
N VAL A 243 12.46 -5.22 -4.22
CA VAL A 243 11.83 -6.53 -4.46
C VAL A 243 12.80 -7.48 -5.14
N LYS A 244 13.49 -7.06 -6.22
CA LYS A 244 14.48 -7.90 -6.91
C LYS A 244 15.62 -8.39 -6.01
N ARG A 245 15.99 -7.60 -4.99
CA ARG A 245 17.07 -7.95 -4.06
C ARG A 245 16.62 -8.83 -2.90
N ILE A 246 15.40 -8.59 -2.39
CA ILE A 246 14.93 -9.14 -1.12
C ILE A 246 14.05 -10.39 -1.34
N GLU A 247 13.39 -10.51 -2.49
CA GLU A 247 12.42 -11.58 -2.75
C GLU A 247 13.02 -12.99 -2.55
N LYS A 248 14.18 -13.26 -3.14
CA LYS A 248 14.81 -14.59 -3.06
C LYS A 248 15.24 -14.97 -1.63
N PRO A 249 16.07 -14.16 -0.92
CA PRO A 249 16.55 -14.51 0.41
C PRO A 249 15.40 -14.55 1.43
N LEU A 250 14.40 -13.67 1.27
CA LEU A 250 13.30 -13.60 2.21
C LEU A 250 12.32 -14.74 2.04
N ASN A 251 12.00 -15.14 0.79
CA ASN A 251 11.18 -16.33 0.53
C ASN A 251 11.86 -17.62 1.01
N SER A 252 13.19 -17.72 0.94
CA SER A 252 13.92 -18.86 1.53
C SER A 252 13.74 -18.90 3.05
N ALA A 253 13.96 -17.77 3.74
CA ALA A 253 13.80 -17.68 5.20
C ALA A 253 12.33 -17.85 5.69
N LEU A 254 11.35 -17.57 4.85
CA LEU A 254 9.94 -17.74 5.16
C LEU A 254 9.49 -19.20 5.00
N ASN A 255 10.11 -19.95 4.07
CA ASN A 255 9.74 -21.32 3.75
C ASN A 255 10.49 -22.35 4.64
N ASP A 256 11.55 -21.95 5.36
CA ASP A 256 12.22 -22.72 6.40
C ASP A 256 11.45 -22.65 7.75
#